data_97479eb9cdb82fa6c29b2126afe729d3
#
_entry.id   97479eb9cdb82fa6c29b2126afe729d3
#
_cell.length_a   1.000
_cell.length_b   1.000
_cell.length_c   1.000
_cell.angle_alpha   90.00
_cell.angle_beta   90.00
_cell.angle_gamma   90.00
#
_symmetry.space_group_name_H-M   'P 1'
#
loop_
_entity.id
_entity.type
_entity.pdbx_description
1 polymer ?
#
loop_
_entity_poly.entity_id
_entity_poly.type
_entity_poly.pdbx_seq_one_letter_code
_entity_poly.pdbx_strand_id
1 'polypeptide(L)'
;GSKMTWEGDLLSPNSMMIQTNNGSCRGKVYKSEEIVFDSYSPKNLLDYVDGVENDKKYEIPGLLTFPDTNQEKYPVMILIVNSGCGYAFREYSYGKDILDQGVAVLELDNCKSRGLSTYNPIGAGNFNKLTPWMGAADALHALKFLQDHPRVDINSIGVMGFSYGGQVALWTGIDLVRESIVGDQLDFSLRVPFYPFCRQFDDPKYSKNKL
;
A
#
# COMPACT_ATOMS: atom_id res chain seq x y z
N GLY A 1 16.09 -4.18 -32.91
CA GLY A 1 15.21 -3.67 -31.89
C GLY A 1 14.64 -4.83 -31.09
N SER A 2 15.18 -5.09 -29.88
CA SER A 2 14.64 -6.09 -28.97
C SER A 2 13.42 -5.49 -28.25
N LYS A 3 12.27 -6.13 -28.40
CA LYS A 3 11.10 -5.87 -27.57
C LYS A 3 11.37 -6.38 -26.16
N MET A 4 11.46 -5.50 -25.17
CA MET A 4 11.29 -5.90 -23.77
C MET A 4 9.80 -6.00 -23.49
N THR A 5 9.34 -7.19 -23.19
CA THR A 5 8.01 -7.44 -22.59
C THR A 5 8.15 -7.35 -21.08
N TRP A 6 7.46 -6.41 -20.46
CA TRP A 6 7.34 -6.30 -19.01
C TRP A 6 6.09 -7.06 -18.58
N GLU A 7 6.26 -8.17 -17.86
CA GLU A 7 5.19 -8.75 -17.05
C GLU A 7 5.23 -8.05 -15.70
N GLY A 8 4.10 -7.44 -15.33
CA GLY A 8 3.98 -6.61 -14.13
C GLY A 8 3.77 -7.41 -12.85
N ASP A 9 4.72 -8.27 -12.51
CA ASP A 9 4.80 -8.83 -11.16
C ASP A 9 5.59 -7.90 -10.25
N LEU A 10 5.27 -7.93 -8.94
CA LEU A 10 6.02 -7.26 -7.87
C LEU A 10 7.51 -7.30 -8.18
N LEU A 11 8.20 -6.19 -7.99
CA LEU A 11 9.64 -6.11 -8.17
C LEU A 11 10.30 -7.26 -7.41
N SER A 12 11.09 -8.10 -8.08
CA SER A 12 11.85 -9.13 -7.38
C SER A 12 12.86 -8.49 -6.42
N PRO A 13 13.20 -9.14 -5.29
CA PRO A 13 14.25 -8.66 -4.38
C PRO A 13 15.60 -8.61 -5.12
N ASN A 14 15.98 -7.53 -5.67
CA ASN A 14 17.12 -7.19 -6.53
C ASN A 14 16.71 -6.67 -7.92
N SER A 15 15.50 -6.18 -8.08
CA SER A 15 15.09 -5.60 -9.36
C SER A 15 15.90 -4.34 -9.65
N MET A 16 16.57 -4.37 -10.79
CA MET A 16 17.38 -3.28 -11.29
C MET A 16 16.49 -2.34 -12.09
N MET A 17 16.23 -1.13 -11.58
CA MET A 17 15.64 -0.07 -12.40
C MET A 17 16.71 0.53 -13.31
N ILE A 18 16.61 0.24 -14.60
CA ILE A 18 17.57 0.71 -15.60
C ILE A 18 17.10 2.07 -16.13
N GLN A 19 17.89 3.10 -15.88
CA GLN A 19 17.73 4.41 -16.51
C GLN A 19 18.75 4.53 -17.64
N THR A 20 18.29 4.69 -18.89
CA THR A 20 19.16 4.93 -20.03
C THR A 20 19.35 6.43 -20.25
N ASN A 21 20.56 6.94 -20.03
CA ASN A 21 20.98 8.22 -20.57
C ASN A 21 22.20 7.96 -21.47
N ASN A 22 22.11 8.36 -22.74
CA ASN A 22 23.20 8.31 -23.72
C ASN A 22 23.89 6.95 -23.92
N GLY A 23 23.10 5.86 -24.05
CA GLY A 23 23.62 4.55 -24.44
C GLY A 23 24.37 3.77 -23.36
N SER A 24 24.49 4.29 -22.14
CA SER A 24 24.97 3.54 -20.98
C SER A 24 23.79 3.26 -20.03
N CYS A 25 23.54 1.97 -19.73
CA CYS A 25 22.59 1.58 -18.68
C CYS A 25 23.25 1.85 -17.32
N ARG A 26 22.83 2.89 -16.63
CA ARG A 26 23.12 3.08 -15.20
C ARG A 26 21.84 2.83 -14.44
N GLY A 27 21.76 1.69 -13.75
CA GLY A 27 20.66 1.37 -12.85
C GLY A 27 21.00 1.77 -11.43
N LYS A 28 20.01 2.29 -10.68
CA LYS A 28 20.09 2.30 -9.22
C LYS A 28 19.64 0.92 -8.73
N VAL A 29 20.42 0.32 -7.84
CA VAL A 29 20.05 -0.93 -7.17
C VAL A 29 19.50 -0.56 -5.81
N TYR A 30 18.20 -0.83 -5.60
CA TYR A 30 17.56 -0.64 -4.31
C TYR A 30 17.60 -1.93 -3.51
N LYS A 31 17.69 -1.83 -2.18
CA LYS A 31 17.57 -2.98 -1.28
C LYS A 31 16.12 -3.20 -0.95
N SER A 32 15.59 -4.35 -1.30
CA SER A 32 14.22 -4.73 -1.02
C SER A 32 14.17 -5.96 -0.13
N GLU A 33 13.13 -6.05 0.70
CA GLU A 33 12.82 -7.22 1.50
C GLU A 33 11.34 -7.59 1.33
N GLU A 34 11.09 -8.88 1.18
CA GLU A 34 9.74 -9.41 1.19
C GLU A 34 9.23 -9.45 2.62
N ILE A 35 8.03 -8.95 2.84
CA ILE A 35 7.35 -9.01 4.13
C ILE A 35 6.02 -9.73 3.97
N VAL A 36 5.55 -10.35 5.04
CA VAL A 36 4.20 -10.94 5.12
C VAL A 36 3.65 -10.62 6.49
N PHE A 37 2.42 -10.18 6.56
CA PHE A 37 1.72 -9.91 7.82
C PHE A 37 0.26 -10.35 7.75
N ASP A 38 -0.32 -10.60 8.92
CA ASP A 38 -1.73 -10.97 9.04
C ASP A 38 -2.64 -9.75 8.89
N SER A 39 -3.73 -9.93 8.15
CA SER A 39 -4.83 -8.98 8.05
C SER A 39 -6.15 -9.71 8.04
N TYR A 40 -7.25 -8.97 8.20
CA TYR A 40 -8.61 -9.48 8.22
C TYR A 40 -9.44 -8.83 7.12
N SER A 41 -10.59 -9.39 6.80
CA SER A 41 -11.41 -8.94 5.67
C SER A 41 -12.80 -8.46 6.11
N PRO A 42 -12.88 -7.33 6.83
CA PRO A 42 -14.16 -6.71 7.18
C PRO A 42 -14.92 -6.34 5.90
N LYS A 43 -16.22 -6.57 5.87
CA LYS A 43 -17.06 -6.34 4.69
C LYS A 43 -17.74 -4.98 4.72
N ASN A 44 -17.90 -4.42 5.91
CA ASN A 44 -18.60 -3.18 6.15
C ASN A 44 -18.12 -2.52 7.47
N LEU A 45 -18.68 -1.36 7.80
CA LEU A 45 -18.30 -0.61 8.99
C LEU A 45 -18.66 -1.30 10.31
N LEU A 46 -19.72 -2.13 10.32
CA LEU A 46 -20.13 -2.83 11.55
C LEU A 46 -19.10 -3.88 11.96
N ASP A 47 -18.46 -4.53 11.01
CA ASP A 47 -17.40 -5.50 11.30
C ASP A 47 -16.24 -4.88 12.08
N TYR A 48 -15.97 -3.59 11.88
CA TYR A 48 -14.99 -2.83 12.67
C TYR A 48 -15.47 -2.54 14.11
N VAL A 49 -16.78 -2.38 14.30
CA VAL A 49 -17.36 -2.21 15.66
C VAL A 49 -17.33 -3.52 16.43
N ASP A 50 -17.60 -4.63 15.74
CA ASP A 50 -17.69 -5.96 16.33
C ASP A 50 -16.32 -6.63 16.53
N GLY A 51 -15.26 -6.03 15.98
CA GLY A 51 -13.88 -6.51 16.02
C GLY A 51 -13.47 -7.27 14.76
N VAL A 52 -12.51 -6.72 14.03
CA VAL A 52 -12.08 -7.26 12.73
C VAL A 52 -11.47 -8.67 12.83
N GLU A 53 -10.97 -9.08 13.98
CA GLU A 53 -10.40 -10.41 14.23
C GLU A 53 -11.44 -11.53 14.12
N ASN A 54 -12.73 -11.22 14.12
CA ASN A 54 -13.81 -12.17 13.88
C ASN A 54 -14.00 -12.49 12.39
N ASP A 55 -13.38 -11.70 11.51
CA ASP A 55 -13.45 -11.89 10.08
C ASP A 55 -12.40 -12.88 9.55
N LYS A 56 -12.53 -13.24 8.27
CA LYS A 56 -11.57 -14.11 7.62
C LYS A 56 -10.19 -13.48 7.59
N LYS A 57 -9.22 -14.20 8.14
CA LYS A 57 -7.80 -13.85 8.15
C LYS A 57 -7.14 -14.14 6.81
N TYR A 58 -6.22 -13.28 6.42
CA TYR A 58 -5.35 -13.42 5.25
C TYR A 58 -3.91 -13.02 5.59
N GLU A 59 -2.97 -13.71 4.98
CA GLU A 59 -1.57 -13.29 4.95
C GLU A 59 -1.37 -12.35 3.75
N ILE A 60 -0.96 -11.11 4.02
CA ILE A 60 -0.78 -10.09 3.00
C ILE A 60 0.72 -9.95 2.71
N PRO A 61 1.18 -10.32 1.51
CA PRO A 61 2.54 -10.09 1.10
C PRO A 61 2.76 -8.64 0.70
N GLY A 62 3.99 -8.17 0.89
CA GLY A 62 4.44 -6.87 0.44
C GLY A 62 5.92 -6.86 0.13
N LEU A 63 6.34 -5.87 -0.64
CA LEU A 63 7.75 -5.61 -0.93
C LEU A 63 8.14 -4.25 -0.34
N LEU A 64 8.99 -4.28 0.69
CA LEU A 64 9.53 -3.07 1.32
C LEU A 64 10.88 -2.74 0.69
N THR A 65 10.93 -1.63 -0.03
CA THR A 65 12.12 -1.17 -0.75
C THR A 65 12.67 0.07 -0.09
N PHE A 66 13.96 0.07 0.19
CA PHE A 66 14.67 1.19 0.80
C PHE A 66 15.44 2.01 -0.24
N PRO A 67 15.48 3.34 -0.09
CA PRO A 67 16.28 4.19 -0.95
C PRO A 67 17.77 3.92 -0.77
N ASP A 68 18.56 4.25 -1.79
CA ASP A 68 20.03 4.15 -1.77
C ASP A 68 20.64 5.33 -0.99
N THR A 69 20.31 5.40 0.30
CA THR A 69 20.81 6.41 1.25
C THR A 69 21.25 5.72 2.54
N ASN A 70 22.06 6.41 3.35
CA ASN A 70 22.55 5.85 4.61
C ASN A 70 21.84 6.51 5.80
N GLN A 71 20.58 6.17 5.99
CA GLN A 71 19.77 6.59 7.13
C GLN A 71 19.61 5.42 8.12
N GLU A 72 19.56 5.71 9.41
CA GLU A 72 19.29 4.71 10.44
C GLU A 72 17.83 4.26 10.38
N LYS A 73 16.90 5.21 10.24
CA LYS A 73 15.48 4.98 10.07
C LYS A 73 14.94 5.75 8.88
N TYR A 74 13.99 5.17 8.18
CA TYR A 74 13.41 5.72 6.97
C TYR A 74 11.94 6.07 7.18
N PRO A 75 11.48 7.23 6.69
CA PRO A 75 10.07 7.41 6.43
C PRO A 75 9.60 6.37 5.40
N VAL A 76 8.35 5.95 5.48
CA VAL A 76 7.79 4.93 4.57
C VAL A 76 6.51 5.44 3.92
N MET A 77 6.36 5.20 2.62
CA MET A 77 5.09 5.34 1.91
C MET A 77 4.55 3.96 1.56
N ILE A 78 3.38 3.62 2.10
CA ILE A 78 2.65 2.42 1.73
C ILE A 78 1.87 2.71 0.45
N LEU A 79 2.12 1.93 -0.60
CA LEU A 79 1.39 2.00 -1.86
C LEU A 79 0.30 0.92 -1.91
N ILE A 80 -0.92 1.36 -2.22
CA ILE A 80 -2.07 0.48 -2.39
C ILE A 80 -2.36 0.30 -3.88
N VAL A 81 -2.54 -0.95 -4.30
CA VAL A 81 -2.88 -1.28 -5.69
C VAL A 81 -4.16 -0.57 -6.16
N ASN A 82 -4.25 -0.33 -7.46
CA ASN A 82 -5.50 0.11 -8.08
C ASN A 82 -6.46 -1.09 -8.33
N SER A 83 -7.63 -0.84 -8.91
CA SER A 83 -8.62 -1.90 -9.21
C SER A 83 -8.15 -2.91 -10.27
N GLY A 84 -7.01 -2.69 -10.90
CA GLY A 84 -6.36 -3.62 -11.82
C GLY A 84 -5.52 -4.69 -11.13
N CYS A 85 -5.38 -4.68 -9.81
CA CYS A 85 -4.54 -5.59 -9.03
C CYS A 85 -3.06 -5.60 -9.42
N GLY A 86 -2.55 -4.48 -9.87
CA GLY A 86 -1.14 -4.34 -10.21
C GLY A 86 -0.74 -2.88 -10.09
N TYR A 87 0.55 -2.66 -10.06
CA TYR A 87 1.10 -1.32 -10.13
C TYR A 87 1.24 -0.95 -11.60
N ALA A 88 0.38 -0.05 -12.09
CA ALA A 88 0.49 0.49 -13.43
C ALA A 88 1.79 1.31 -13.55
N PHE A 89 2.21 1.61 -14.78
CA PHE A 89 3.43 2.40 -15.03
C PHE A 89 3.48 3.70 -14.22
N ARG A 90 2.34 4.31 -13.95
CA ARG A 90 2.22 5.52 -13.14
C ARG A 90 2.58 5.29 -11.69
N GLU A 91 1.95 4.30 -11.05
CA GLU A 91 2.20 3.97 -9.65
C GLU A 91 3.66 3.56 -9.43
N TYR A 92 4.21 2.81 -10.38
CA TYR A 92 5.61 2.44 -10.40
C TYR A 92 6.53 3.66 -10.50
N SER A 93 6.21 4.64 -11.35
CA SER A 93 6.98 5.88 -11.48
C SER A 93 6.98 6.68 -10.18
N TYR A 94 5.81 6.80 -9.51
CA TYR A 94 5.73 7.48 -8.22
C TYR A 94 6.52 6.75 -7.12
N GLY A 95 6.48 5.42 -7.08
CA GLY A 95 7.28 4.64 -6.14
C GLY A 95 8.78 4.95 -6.29
N LYS A 96 9.26 5.03 -7.55
CA LYS A 96 10.64 5.44 -7.83
C LYS A 96 10.93 6.87 -7.38
N ASP A 97 10.06 7.82 -7.69
CA ASP A 97 10.25 9.22 -7.34
C ASP A 97 10.29 9.40 -5.79
N ILE A 98 9.48 8.63 -5.06
CA ILE A 98 9.47 8.59 -3.60
C ILE A 98 10.81 8.05 -3.07
N LEU A 99 11.31 6.95 -3.61
CA LEU A 99 12.62 6.38 -3.25
C LEU A 99 13.75 7.37 -3.52
N ASP A 100 13.70 8.11 -4.64
CA ASP A 100 14.69 9.13 -4.99
C ASP A 100 14.68 10.32 -4.01
N GLN A 101 13.59 10.54 -3.26
CA GLN A 101 13.51 11.53 -2.19
C GLN A 101 13.94 11.01 -0.82
N GLY A 102 14.45 9.78 -0.74
CA GLY A 102 14.92 9.20 0.52
C GLY A 102 13.83 8.56 1.39
N VAL A 103 12.65 8.32 0.84
CA VAL A 103 11.51 7.67 1.50
C VAL A 103 11.45 6.21 1.03
N ALA A 104 11.35 5.28 1.96
CA ALA A 104 11.14 3.86 1.64
C ALA A 104 9.71 3.64 1.11
N VAL A 105 9.52 2.62 0.30
CA VAL A 105 8.24 2.29 -0.32
C VAL A 105 7.86 0.86 0.07
N LEU A 106 6.65 0.69 0.59
CA LEU A 106 6.03 -0.60 0.80
C LEU A 106 4.90 -0.81 -0.21
N GLU A 107 5.12 -1.70 -1.16
CA GLU A 107 4.12 -2.14 -2.13
C GLU A 107 3.34 -3.33 -1.54
N LEU A 108 2.02 -3.19 -1.35
CA LEU A 108 1.17 -4.26 -0.82
C LEU A 108 0.52 -5.07 -1.94
N ASP A 109 0.59 -6.40 -1.88
CA ASP A 109 -0.17 -7.28 -2.75
C ASP A 109 -1.38 -7.88 -2.04
N ASN A 110 -2.36 -7.03 -1.75
CA ASN A 110 -3.60 -7.44 -1.12
C ASN A 110 -4.58 -8.17 -2.09
N CYS A 111 -4.29 -8.20 -3.37
CA CYS A 111 -5.01 -8.95 -4.39
C CYS A 111 -4.69 -10.44 -4.37
N LYS A 112 -3.42 -10.80 -4.38
CA LYS A 112 -2.94 -12.19 -4.47
C LYS A 112 -3.53 -13.09 -3.39
N SER A 113 -3.55 -12.63 -2.15
CA SER A 113 -4.10 -13.37 -1.01
C SER A 113 -5.58 -13.70 -1.16
N ARG A 114 -6.29 -12.97 -2.03
CA ARG A 114 -7.73 -13.15 -2.29
C ARG A 114 -8.01 -13.82 -3.65
N GLY A 115 -6.98 -14.39 -4.29
CA GLY A 115 -7.09 -15.04 -5.60
C GLY A 115 -7.41 -14.06 -6.73
N LEU A 116 -7.01 -12.81 -6.57
CA LEU A 116 -7.09 -11.78 -7.60
C LEU A 116 -5.71 -11.54 -8.23
N SER A 117 -5.69 -11.04 -9.46
CA SER A 117 -4.47 -10.73 -10.21
C SER A 117 -4.76 -9.72 -11.30
N THR A 118 -3.74 -9.31 -12.05
CA THR A 118 -3.92 -8.47 -13.25
C THR A 118 -4.76 -9.13 -14.34
N TYR A 119 -4.84 -10.45 -14.39
CA TYR A 119 -5.70 -11.22 -15.31
C TYR A 119 -7.13 -11.39 -14.81
N ASN A 120 -7.34 -11.31 -13.51
CA ASN A 120 -8.65 -11.40 -12.84
C ASN A 120 -8.76 -10.31 -11.77
N PRO A 121 -8.79 -9.04 -12.19
CA PRO A 121 -8.67 -7.92 -11.27
C PRO A 121 -9.98 -7.60 -10.53
N ILE A 122 -9.91 -6.72 -9.54
CA ILE A 122 -11.06 -6.17 -8.80
C ILE A 122 -12.08 -5.59 -9.80
N GLY A 123 -11.60 -4.80 -10.76
CA GLY A 123 -12.41 -4.12 -11.77
C GLY A 123 -13.18 -5.03 -12.71
N ALA A 124 -12.85 -6.32 -12.81
CA ALA A 124 -13.58 -7.31 -13.61
C ALA A 124 -14.80 -7.91 -12.88
N GLY A 125 -15.42 -7.15 -11.97
CA GLY A 125 -16.61 -7.58 -11.23
C GLY A 125 -16.30 -8.28 -9.90
N ASN A 126 -15.07 -8.21 -9.41
CA ASN A 126 -14.63 -8.88 -8.18
C ASN A 126 -14.58 -7.93 -6.96
N PHE A 127 -15.31 -6.81 -6.97
CA PHE A 127 -15.31 -5.85 -5.85
C PHE A 127 -15.75 -6.45 -4.51
N ASN A 128 -16.48 -7.56 -4.52
CA ASN A 128 -16.86 -8.29 -3.32
C ASN A 128 -15.74 -9.13 -2.71
N LYS A 129 -14.69 -9.41 -3.47
CA LYS A 129 -13.52 -10.18 -3.00
C LYS A 129 -12.46 -9.30 -2.33
N LEU A 130 -12.41 -8.05 -2.72
CA LEU A 130 -11.54 -7.04 -2.12
C LEU A 130 -12.24 -5.68 -2.16
N THR A 131 -13.00 -5.41 -1.11
CA THR A 131 -13.66 -4.12 -0.92
C THR A 131 -12.68 -3.07 -0.41
N PRO A 132 -12.97 -1.77 -0.53
CA PRO A 132 -12.14 -0.75 0.11
C PRO A 132 -12.04 -0.88 1.64
N TRP A 133 -13.04 -1.46 2.31
CA TRP A 133 -12.97 -1.81 3.74
C TRP A 133 -11.85 -2.81 4.02
N MET A 134 -11.82 -3.90 3.29
CA MET A 134 -10.75 -4.90 3.39
C MET A 134 -9.38 -4.29 3.08
N GLY A 135 -9.30 -3.44 2.07
CA GLY A 135 -8.06 -2.73 1.72
C GLY A 135 -7.59 -1.78 2.82
N ALA A 136 -8.52 -1.09 3.51
CA ALA A 136 -8.20 -0.22 4.64
C ALA A 136 -7.66 -1.03 5.84
N ALA A 137 -8.27 -2.20 6.12
CA ALA A 137 -7.74 -3.11 7.12
C ALA A 137 -6.32 -3.57 6.78
N ASP A 138 -6.05 -3.95 5.53
CA ASP A 138 -4.71 -4.35 5.09
C ASP A 138 -3.68 -3.22 5.30
N ALA A 139 -4.03 -1.98 4.92
CA ALA A 139 -3.14 -0.83 5.09
C ALA A 139 -2.85 -0.52 6.56
N LEU A 140 -3.85 -0.62 7.44
CA LEU A 140 -3.70 -0.39 8.87
C LEU A 140 -2.92 -1.52 9.56
N HIS A 141 -3.11 -2.78 9.15
CA HIS A 141 -2.27 -3.88 9.63
C HIS A 141 -0.82 -3.77 9.14
N ALA A 142 -0.60 -3.24 7.93
CA ALA A 142 0.75 -2.91 7.47
C ALA A 142 1.39 -1.81 8.34
N LEU A 143 0.65 -0.76 8.71
CA LEU A 143 1.11 0.27 9.64
C LEU A 143 1.50 -0.34 11.00
N LYS A 144 0.64 -1.22 11.54
CA LYS A 144 0.90 -1.94 12.79
C LYS A 144 2.14 -2.83 12.70
N PHE A 145 2.32 -3.55 11.58
CA PHE A 145 3.49 -4.39 11.34
C PHE A 145 4.78 -3.56 11.28
N LEU A 146 4.76 -2.41 10.60
CA LEU A 146 5.92 -1.54 10.45
C LEU A 146 6.34 -0.87 11.77
N GLN A 147 5.46 -0.83 12.78
CA GLN A 147 5.77 -0.24 14.09
C GLN A 147 7.01 -0.87 14.75
N ASP A 148 7.19 -2.17 14.57
CA ASP A 148 8.28 -2.92 15.17
C ASP A 148 9.48 -3.10 14.21
N HIS A 149 9.40 -2.51 13.01
CA HIS A 149 10.46 -2.67 12.02
C HIS A 149 11.68 -1.80 12.36
N PRO A 150 12.91 -2.37 12.50
CA PRO A 150 14.07 -1.65 13.03
C PRO A 150 14.52 -0.47 12.18
N ARG A 151 14.26 -0.48 10.88
CA ARG A 151 14.67 0.55 9.93
C ARG A 151 13.58 1.57 9.59
N VAL A 152 12.41 1.51 10.23
CA VAL A 152 11.28 2.39 9.93
C VAL A 152 11.15 3.48 11.00
N ASP A 153 10.94 4.71 10.57
CA ASP A 153 10.47 5.79 11.42
C ASP A 153 8.95 5.74 11.54
N ILE A 154 8.46 5.22 12.66
CA ILE A 154 7.01 5.05 12.91
C ILE A 154 6.21 6.37 12.87
N ASN A 155 6.86 7.50 13.11
CA ASN A 155 6.20 8.81 13.08
C ASN A 155 6.08 9.40 11.66
N SER A 156 6.66 8.71 10.68
CA SER A 156 6.77 9.19 9.29
C SER A 156 6.30 8.13 8.29
N ILE A 157 5.17 7.47 8.58
CA ILE A 157 4.55 6.51 7.67
C ILE A 157 3.33 7.15 7.00
N GLY A 158 3.34 7.18 5.66
CA GLY A 158 2.21 7.61 4.84
C GLY A 158 1.56 6.45 4.09
N VAL A 159 0.34 6.69 3.59
CA VAL A 159 -0.37 5.78 2.69
C VAL A 159 -0.81 6.52 1.42
N MET A 160 -0.61 5.90 0.28
CA MET A 160 -0.94 6.48 -1.02
C MET A 160 -1.62 5.44 -1.92
N GLY A 161 -2.57 5.89 -2.72
CA GLY A 161 -3.21 5.04 -3.71
C GLY A 161 -4.02 5.81 -4.74
N PHE A 162 -4.37 5.12 -5.81
CA PHE A 162 -5.08 5.67 -6.97
C PHE A 162 -6.41 4.96 -7.17
N SER A 163 -7.47 5.70 -7.52
CA SER A 163 -8.80 5.13 -7.76
C SER A 163 -9.27 4.29 -6.56
N TYR A 164 -9.39 2.96 -6.70
CA TYR A 164 -9.66 2.05 -5.59
C TYR A 164 -8.66 2.24 -4.43
N GLY A 165 -7.35 2.27 -4.72
CA GLY A 165 -6.32 2.53 -3.70
C GLY A 165 -6.45 3.90 -3.05
N GLY A 166 -6.88 4.91 -3.81
CA GLY A 166 -7.18 6.24 -3.27
C GLY A 166 -8.36 6.21 -2.29
N GLN A 167 -9.40 5.41 -2.58
CA GLN A 167 -10.50 5.21 -1.66
C GLN A 167 -10.05 4.48 -0.39
N VAL A 168 -9.20 3.47 -0.52
CA VAL A 168 -8.57 2.79 0.62
C VAL A 168 -7.81 3.78 1.50
N ALA A 169 -6.96 4.61 0.91
CA ALA A 169 -6.19 5.62 1.64
C ALA A 169 -7.10 6.59 2.41
N LEU A 170 -8.22 7.03 1.83
CA LEU A 170 -9.22 7.83 2.54
C LEU A 170 -9.81 7.08 3.74
N TRP A 171 -10.19 5.82 3.56
CA TRP A 171 -10.90 5.08 4.61
C TRP A 171 -10.03 4.74 5.81
N THR A 172 -8.71 4.67 5.64
CA THR A 172 -7.79 4.56 6.80
C THR A 172 -7.86 5.77 7.75
N GLY A 173 -8.42 6.89 7.30
CA GLY A 173 -8.58 8.11 8.10
C GLY A 173 -9.88 8.18 8.89
N ILE A 174 -10.80 7.22 8.73
CA ILE A 174 -12.02 7.14 9.54
C ILE A 174 -11.62 6.65 10.94
N ASP A 175 -11.86 7.47 11.98
CA ASP A 175 -11.42 7.15 13.35
C ASP A 175 -11.83 5.76 13.80
N LEU A 176 -13.11 5.38 13.58
CA LEU A 176 -13.59 4.04 13.94
C LEU A 176 -12.79 2.93 13.24
N VAL A 177 -12.49 3.08 11.95
CA VAL A 177 -11.73 2.09 11.16
C VAL A 177 -10.30 2.00 11.66
N ARG A 178 -9.65 3.13 11.88
CA ARG A 178 -8.28 3.21 12.37
C ARG A 178 -8.15 2.65 13.78
N GLU A 179 -8.96 3.17 14.71
CA GLU A 179 -8.84 2.85 16.13
C GLU A 179 -9.14 1.38 16.44
N SER A 180 -10.03 0.75 15.67
CA SER A 180 -10.33 -0.69 15.84
C SER A 180 -9.14 -1.61 15.53
N ILE A 181 -8.15 -1.16 14.75
CA ILE A 181 -7.00 -1.98 14.34
C ILE A 181 -5.71 -1.54 15.04
N VAL A 182 -5.44 -0.23 15.06
CA VAL A 182 -4.16 0.31 15.53
C VAL A 182 -4.28 1.11 16.84
N GLY A 183 -5.49 1.24 17.39
CA GLY A 183 -5.76 2.06 18.56
C GLY A 183 -5.74 3.57 18.25
N ASP A 184 -5.86 4.38 19.31
CA ASP A 184 -5.96 5.83 19.21
C ASP A 184 -4.61 6.55 19.05
N GLN A 185 -3.51 5.90 19.38
CA GLN A 185 -2.17 6.48 19.41
C GLN A 185 -1.40 6.32 18.08
N LEU A 186 -1.74 5.35 17.26
CA LEU A 186 -1.04 5.09 16.00
C LEU A 186 -1.87 5.57 14.81
N ASP A 187 -1.23 6.31 13.92
CA ASP A 187 -1.89 6.86 12.73
C ASP A 187 -0.89 7.11 11.60
N PHE A 188 -1.39 7.16 10.36
CA PHE A 188 -0.61 7.64 9.23
C PHE A 188 -0.29 9.13 9.38
N SER A 189 0.97 9.51 9.18
CA SER A 189 1.40 10.91 9.16
C SER A 189 0.89 11.66 7.92
N LEU A 190 0.61 10.93 6.83
CA LEU A 190 0.15 11.48 5.55
C LEU A 190 -0.75 10.47 4.83
N ARG A 191 -1.83 10.96 4.23
CA ARG A 191 -2.69 10.21 3.31
C ARG A 191 -2.74 10.91 1.96
N VAL A 192 -2.48 10.17 0.88
CA VAL A 192 -2.44 10.71 -0.49
C VAL A 192 -3.45 9.95 -1.36
N PRO A 193 -4.74 10.33 -1.31
CA PRO A 193 -5.79 9.69 -2.09
C PRO A 193 -5.92 10.34 -3.47
N PHE A 194 -5.41 9.69 -4.52
CA PHE A 194 -5.60 10.16 -5.89
C PHE A 194 -6.94 9.70 -6.47
N TYR A 195 -7.76 10.65 -6.91
CA TYR A 195 -9.08 10.47 -7.53
C TYR A 195 -9.90 9.31 -6.93
N PRO A 196 -10.13 9.34 -5.60
CA PRO A 196 -10.93 8.33 -4.92
C PRO A 196 -12.39 8.44 -5.30
N PHE A 197 -13.15 7.34 -5.13
CA PHE A 197 -14.59 7.39 -5.22
C PHE A 197 -15.18 7.88 -3.89
N CYS A 198 -15.64 9.15 -3.84
CA CYS A 198 -16.02 9.84 -2.59
C CYS A 198 -17.51 9.73 -2.21
N ARG A 199 -18.35 9.03 -3.00
CA ARG A 199 -19.82 9.05 -2.85
C ARG A 199 -20.35 8.43 -1.54
N GLN A 200 -19.49 7.81 -0.74
CA GLN A 200 -19.86 7.11 0.50
C GLN A 200 -19.38 7.85 1.78
N PHE A 201 -18.92 9.08 1.62
CA PHE A 201 -18.43 9.89 2.74
C PHE A 201 -19.45 10.95 3.14
N ASP A 202 -20.59 10.48 3.69
CA ASP A 202 -21.56 11.36 4.36
C ASP A 202 -21.13 11.50 5.84
N ASP A 203 -20.32 12.52 6.13
CA ASP A 203 -19.90 12.99 7.46
C ASP A 203 -19.20 11.94 8.38
N PRO A 204 -18.12 11.29 7.95
CA PRO A 204 -17.31 10.49 8.86
C PRO A 204 -16.44 11.40 9.75
N LYS A 205 -16.21 10.99 10.99
CA LYS A 205 -15.13 11.56 11.81
C LYS A 205 -13.79 11.07 11.27
N TYR A 206 -12.98 12.00 10.84
CA TYR A 206 -11.64 11.75 10.34
C TYR A 206 -10.56 12.00 11.37
N SER A 207 -9.46 11.28 11.24
CA SER A 207 -8.22 11.56 11.94
C SER A 207 -7.80 13.02 11.81
N LYS A 208 -7.19 13.55 12.87
CA LYS A 208 -6.62 14.91 12.90
C LYS A 208 -5.37 15.03 12.02
N ASN A 209 -4.78 13.93 11.61
CA ASN A 209 -3.64 13.93 10.72
C ASN A 209 -4.09 14.20 9.28
N LYS A 210 -3.29 14.98 8.57
CA LYS A 210 -3.63 15.57 7.29
C LYS A 210 -3.85 14.54 6.17
N LEU A 211 -4.81 14.86 5.33
CA LEU A 211 -4.86 14.37 3.95
C LEU A 211 -3.71 14.96 3.15
#